data_49710afbb74323047bd3d64d9a2b3c6d
#
_entry.id   49710afbb74323047bd3d64d9a2b3c6d
#
_cell.length_a   1.000
_cell.length_b   1.000
_cell.length_c   1.000
_cell.angle_alpha   90.00
_cell.angle_beta   90.00
_cell.angle_gamma   90.00
#
_symmetry.space_group_name_H-M   'P 1'
#
loop_
_entity.id
_entity.type
_entity.pdbx_description
1 polymer ?
#
loop_
_entity_poly.entity_id
_entity_poly.type
_entity_poly.pdbx_seq_one_letter_code
_entity_poly.pdbx_strand_id
1 'polypeptide(L)'
;MTKKSLLKAGVILLFLVSVICAILFKNESIKYAFTAVAYVIIGGYNTIDYKSYGKKSSLVSAIMFYCFSASATVFAIISTIMA
;
A
#
# COMPACT_ATOMS: atom_id res chain seq x y z
N MET A 1 1.17 -18.34 17.83
CA MET A 1 0.66 -17.26 16.99
C MET A 1 -0.50 -17.74 16.14
N THR A 2 -1.56 -16.94 16.09
CA THR A 2 -2.66 -17.21 15.18
C THR A 2 -2.29 -16.80 13.75
N LYS A 3 -2.93 -17.39 12.74
CA LYS A 3 -2.72 -16.99 11.34
C LYS A 3 -2.94 -15.50 11.14
N LYS A 4 -3.90 -14.91 11.85
CA LYS A 4 -4.22 -13.49 11.78
C LYS A 4 -3.05 -12.61 12.26
N SER A 5 -2.45 -12.96 13.39
CA SER A 5 -1.29 -12.22 13.91
C SER A 5 -0.09 -12.32 12.96
N LEU A 6 0.12 -13.48 12.37
CA LEU A 6 1.20 -13.69 11.40
C LEU A 6 0.97 -12.85 10.14
N LEU A 7 -0.26 -12.85 9.63
CA LEU A 7 -0.63 -12.04 8.45
C LEU A 7 -0.41 -10.55 8.73
N LYS A 8 -0.86 -10.07 9.89
CA LYS A 8 -0.70 -8.67 10.29
C LYS A 8 0.78 -8.29 10.37
N ALA A 9 1.59 -9.13 11.00
CA ALA A 9 3.02 -8.88 11.11
C ALA A 9 3.69 -8.82 9.74
N GLY A 10 3.33 -9.74 8.85
CA GLY A 10 3.86 -9.75 7.47
C GLY A 10 3.48 -8.50 6.69
N VAL A 11 2.24 -8.04 6.81
CA VAL A 11 1.77 -6.82 6.13
C VAL A 11 2.53 -5.59 6.64
N ILE A 12 2.70 -5.48 7.96
CA ILE A 12 3.44 -4.37 8.56
C ILE A 12 4.90 -4.38 8.09
N LEU A 13 5.53 -5.54 8.06
CA LEU A 13 6.91 -5.69 7.60
C LEU A 13 7.06 -5.27 6.14
N LEU A 14 6.18 -5.74 5.26
CA LEU A 14 6.19 -5.36 3.84
C LEU A 14 5.97 -3.87 3.66
N PHE A 15 5.07 -3.28 4.41
CA PHE A 15 4.82 -1.84 4.38
C PHE A 15 6.07 -1.05 4.77
N LEU A 16 6.72 -1.43 5.88
CA LEU A 16 7.94 -0.77 6.35
C LEU A 16 9.07 -0.89 5.31
N VAL A 17 9.25 -2.07 4.71
CA VAL A 17 10.26 -2.27 3.67
C VAL A 17 9.97 -1.37 2.48
N SER A 18 8.72 -1.27 2.04
CA SER A 18 8.33 -0.41 0.91
C SER A 18 8.61 1.06 1.21
N VAL A 19 8.30 1.53 2.42
CA VAL A 19 8.56 2.91 2.84
C VAL A 19 10.05 3.21 2.89
N ILE A 20 10.84 2.29 3.45
CA ILE A 20 12.29 2.45 3.52
C ILE A 20 12.88 2.51 2.12
N CYS A 21 12.46 1.63 1.22
CA CYS A 21 12.91 1.64 -0.18
C CYS A 21 12.54 2.96 -0.87
N ALA A 22 11.33 3.47 -0.63
CA ALA A 22 10.91 4.75 -1.20
C ALA A 22 11.80 5.91 -0.73
N ILE A 23 12.23 5.90 0.54
CA ILE A 23 13.11 6.93 1.10
C ILE A 23 14.53 6.82 0.53
N LEU A 24 15.03 5.60 0.36
CA LEU A 24 16.40 5.37 -0.09
C LEU A 24 16.62 5.69 -1.57
N PHE A 25 15.61 5.50 -2.41
CA PHE A 25 15.73 5.80 -3.83
C PHE A 25 15.59 7.31 -4.08
N LYS A 26 16.52 7.84 -4.88
CA LYS A 26 16.50 9.26 -5.25
C LYS A 26 15.56 9.56 -6.42
N ASN A 27 15.24 8.55 -7.22
CA ASN A 27 14.38 8.72 -8.38
C ASN A 27 12.91 8.85 -7.94
N GLU A 28 12.26 9.96 -8.31
CA GLU A 28 10.87 10.22 -7.93
C GLU A 28 9.90 9.17 -8.45
N SER A 29 10.10 8.70 -9.68
CA SER A 29 9.25 7.66 -10.27
C SER A 29 9.26 6.39 -9.43
N ILE A 30 10.46 5.98 -8.97
CA ILE A 30 10.60 4.80 -8.12
C ILE A 30 9.97 5.03 -6.75
N LYS A 31 10.13 6.23 -6.18
CA LYS A 31 9.50 6.58 -4.90
C LYS A 31 7.97 6.44 -4.97
N TYR A 32 7.36 6.99 -6.01
CA TYR A 32 5.90 6.90 -6.20
C TYR A 32 5.47 5.45 -6.42
N ALA A 33 6.26 4.66 -7.16
CA ALA A 33 5.95 3.25 -7.38
C ALA A 33 5.96 2.47 -6.06
N PHE A 34 6.97 2.65 -5.21
CA PHE A 34 7.01 2.00 -3.90
C PHE A 34 5.88 2.47 -2.98
N THR A 35 5.53 3.75 -3.03
CA THR A 35 4.40 4.27 -2.27
C THR A 35 3.09 3.62 -2.70
N ALA A 36 2.88 3.46 -4.01
CA ALA A 36 1.71 2.77 -4.54
C ALA A 36 1.64 1.32 -4.05
N VAL A 37 2.77 0.61 -4.07
CA VAL A 37 2.84 -0.76 -3.56
C VAL A 37 2.47 -0.82 -2.07
N ALA A 38 2.99 0.10 -1.27
CA ALA A 38 2.69 0.17 0.16
C ALA A 38 1.17 0.36 0.40
N TYR A 39 0.55 1.27 -0.33
CA TYR A 39 -0.90 1.48 -0.21
C TYR A 39 -1.71 0.26 -0.64
N VAL A 40 -1.30 -0.44 -1.71
CA VAL A 40 -1.96 -1.66 -2.15
C VAL A 40 -1.87 -2.75 -1.08
N ILE A 41 -0.73 -2.89 -0.43
CA ILE A 41 -0.55 -3.88 0.65
C ILE A 41 -1.54 -3.62 1.78
N ILE A 42 -1.64 -2.38 2.25
CA ILE A 42 -2.55 -2.02 3.33
C ILE A 42 -4.00 -2.15 2.88
N GLY A 43 -4.34 -1.69 1.66
CA GLY A 43 -5.67 -1.83 1.11
C GLY A 43 -6.09 -3.30 1.02
N GLY A 44 -5.20 -4.18 0.58
CA GLY A 44 -5.45 -5.62 0.53
C GLY A 44 -5.70 -6.20 1.91
N TYR A 45 -4.91 -5.79 2.91
CA TYR A 45 -5.13 -6.24 4.29
C TYR A 45 -6.50 -5.81 4.80
N ASN A 46 -6.88 -4.55 4.57
CA ASN A 46 -8.20 -4.05 4.99
C ASN A 46 -9.35 -4.78 4.28
N THR A 47 -9.17 -5.15 3.01
CA THR A 47 -10.16 -5.93 2.27
C THR A 47 -10.34 -7.31 2.89
N ILE A 48 -9.24 -7.97 3.24
CA ILE A 48 -9.29 -9.27 3.90
C ILE A 48 -9.98 -9.14 5.25
N ASP A 49 -9.67 -8.12 6.02
CA ASP A 49 -10.28 -7.85 7.31
C ASP A 49 -11.81 -7.62 7.16
N TYR A 50 -12.23 -6.87 6.16
CA TYR A 50 -13.64 -6.67 5.86
C TYR A 50 -14.35 -8.01 5.56
N LYS A 51 -13.74 -8.85 4.72
CA LYS A 51 -14.31 -10.15 4.36
C LYS A 51 -14.42 -11.07 5.57
N SER A 52 -13.43 -11.03 6.46
CA SER A 52 -13.38 -11.91 7.64
C SER A 52 -14.31 -11.45 8.76
N TYR A 53 -14.46 -10.16 8.97
CA TYR A 53 -15.16 -9.59 10.12
C TYR A 53 -16.37 -8.73 9.75
N GLY A 54 -16.55 -8.41 8.49
CA GLY A 54 -17.67 -7.60 8.03
C GLY A 54 -17.62 -6.14 8.49
N LYS A 55 -16.45 -5.63 8.85
CA LYS A 55 -16.30 -4.25 9.32
C LYS A 55 -16.37 -3.27 8.15
N LYS A 56 -17.41 -2.43 8.13
CA LYS A 56 -17.58 -1.41 7.08
C LYS A 56 -16.45 -0.39 7.07
N SER A 57 -15.88 -0.06 8.24
CA SER A 57 -14.75 0.86 8.33
C SER A 57 -13.51 0.33 7.59
N SER A 58 -13.26 -0.98 7.65
CA SER A 58 -12.19 -1.62 6.90
C SER A 58 -12.40 -1.51 5.39
N LEU A 59 -13.65 -1.66 4.93
CA LEU A 59 -13.98 -1.49 3.51
C LEU A 59 -13.73 -0.06 3.05
N VAL A 60 -14.15 0.94 3.81
CA VAL A 60 -13.91 2.35 3.49
C VAL A 60 -12.43 2.64 3.45
N SER A 61 -11.68 2.16 4.43
CA SER A 61 -10.20 2.32 4.46
C SER A 61 -9.55 1.68 3.24
N ALA A 62 -9.97 0.48 2.86
CA ALA A 62 -9.46 -0.21 1.68
C ALA A 62 -9.68 0.60 0.41
N ILE A 63 -10.87 1.15 0.22
CA ILE A 63 -11.20 1.98 -0.94
C ILE A 63 -10.31 3.22 -0.97
N MET A 64 -10.13 3.89 0.17
CA MET A 64 -9.27 5.07 0.26
C MET A 64 -7.82 4.74 -0.09
N PHE A 65 -7.28 3.64 0.43
CA PHE A 65 -5.91 3.23 0.11
C PHE A 65 -5.75 2.86 -1.36
N TYR A 66 -6.74 2.23 -1.97
CA TYR A 66 -6.70 1.94 -3.41
C TYR A 66 -6.73 3.22 -4.24
N CYS A 67 -7.51 4.21 -3.85
CA CYS A 67 -7.54 5.51 -4.51
C CYS A 67 -6.18 6.21 -4.41
N PHE A 68 -5.56 6.22 -3.23
CA PHE A 68 -4.23 6.78 -3.05
C PHE A 68 -3.18 6.03 -3.86
N SER A 69 -3.26 4.71 -3.93
CA SER A 69 -2.38 3.89 -4.74
C SER A 69 -2.50 4.24 -6.23
N ALA A 70 -3.71 4.38 -6.73
CA ALA A 70 -3.95 4.77 -8.11
C ALA A 70 -3.36 6.15 -8.40
N SER A 71 -3.56 7.13 -7.50
CA SER A 71 -2.98 8.46 -7.62
C SER A 71 -1.46 8.42 -7.66
N ALA A 72 -0.84 7.66 -6.76
CA ALA A 72 0.62 7.51 -6.72
C ALA A 72 1.14 6.87 -8.00
N THR A 73 0.43 5.89 -8.55
CA THR A 73 0.80 5.24 -9.82
C THR A 73 0.74 6.25 -10.97
N VAL A 74 -0.31 7.07 -11.03
CA VAL A 74 -0.42 8.12 -12.05
C VAL A 74 0.73 9.11 -11.94
N PHE A 75 1.07 9.56 -10.73
CA PHE A 75 2.22 10.44 -10.54
C PHE A 75 3.53 9.79 -10.95
N ALA A 76 3.72 8.49 -10.70
CA ALA A 76 4.91 7.77 -11.14
C ALA A 76 5.03 7.76 -12.66
N ILE A 77 3.93 7.51 -13.35
CA ILE A 77 3.89 7.51 -14.82
C ILE A 77 4.19 8.91 -15.36
N ILE A 78 3.58 9.94 -14.81
CA ILE A 78 3.80 11.32 -15.22
C ILE A 78 5.27 11.70 -15.01
N SER A 79 5.84 11.38 -13.86
CA SER A 79 7.26 11.67 -13.57
C SER A 79 8.19 10.97 -14.57
N THR A 80 7.86 9.75 -14.97
CA THR A 80 8.65 9.01 -15.95
C THR A 80 8.57 9.65 -17.33
N ILE A 81 7.40 10.11 -17.74
CA ILE A 81 7.20 10.76 -19.04
C ILE A 81 7.87 12.12 -19.09
N MET A 82 7.80 12.89 -17.99
CA MET A 82 8.36 14.24 -17.93
C MET A 82 9.86 14.28 -17.64
N ALA A 83 10.40 13.16 -17.20
CA ALA A 83 11.86 13.07 -16.97
C ALA A 83 12.65 12.89 -18.31
#